data_48da4e604234ca332435ca8e61c44dca
#
_entry.id   48da4e604234ca332435ca8e61c44dca
#
_cell.length_a   1.000
_cell.length_b   1.000
_cell.length_c   1.000
_cell.angle_alpha   90.00
_cell.angle_beta   90.00
_cell.angle_gamma   90.00
#
_symmetry.space_group_name_H-M   'P 1'
#
loop_
_entity.id
_entity.type
_entity.pdbx_description
1 polymer ?
#
loop_
_entity_poly.entity_id
_entity_poly.type
_entity_poly.pdbx_seq_one_letter_code
_entity_poly.pdbx_strand_id
1 'polypeptide(L)'
;MQAAEIQALADAIVHHHSAAFGAQLHHDANSVELVPQPVPPALRPEPAYLAALQACSRLGFIAVDAECLAQAWQRQTERTNQFDVTHWPDAPQDFGLSGADPALAFPACPPALGLYGVLPTAESVGRMARAGVPTVQLRFKSDDAAAIRAEVQAAVKAVQGTQARLFINDHWQAAIDAGAYGIHVGQEDLDALEGAQLDAIHASGLRLGVSTHGYAEMVRAHAVQPSYIALGAVFPTTLKRMATAPQGLARLQAYVRLMQQYPLVAIGGIAAEQFPQIRATGVGSIAVVRALVNAPDPEAAAAHLLACMQG
;
A
#
# COMPACT_ATOMS: atom_id res chain seq x y z
N MET A 1 36.76 -6.80 1.11
CA MET A 1 36.19 -7.57 -0.01
C MET A 1 36.46 -6.83 -1.30
N GLN A 2 36.91 -7.52 -2.37
CA GLN A 2 37.22 -6.87 -3.64
C GLN A 2 35.93 -6.64 -4.44
N ALA A 3 35.90 -5.63 -5.35
CA ALA A 3 34.74 -5.31 -6.18
C ALA A 3 34.16 -6.52 -6.94
N ALA A 4 35.01 -7.45 -7.38
CA ALA A 4 34.60 -8.68 -8.04
C ALA A 4 33.79 -9.63 -7.14
N GLU A 5 34.04 -9.64 -5.85
CA GLU A 5 33.33 -10.46 -4.88
C GLU A 5 31.94 -9.90 -4.59
N ILE A 6 31.81 -8.57 -4.48
CA ILE A 6 30.51 -7.87 -4.36
C ILE A 6 29.66 -8.15 -5.60
N GLN A 7 30.28 -8.06 -6.80
CA GLN A 7 29.57 -8.35 -8.05
C GLN A 7 29.09 -9.79 -8.11
N ALA A 8 29.89 -10.77 -7.69
CA ALA A 8 29.51 -12.18 -7.66
C ALA A 8 28.32 -12.44 -6.71
N LEU A 9 28.30 -11.79 -5.56
CA LEU A 9 27.16 -11.86 -4.62
C LEU A 9 25.91 -11.22 -5.21
N ALA A 10 26.02 -10.07 -5.85
CA ALA A 10 24.89 -9.42 -6.53
C ALA A 10 24.33 -10.29 -7.66
N ASP A 11 25.20 -10.95 -8.45
CA ASP A 11 24.81 -11.90 -9.49
C ASP A 11 24.05 -13.09 -8.91
N ALA A 12 24.50 -13.62 -7.77
CA ALA A 12 23.84 -14.71 -7.08
C ALA A 12 22.45 -14.33 -6.58
N ILE A 13 22.28 -13.15 -5.96
CA ILE A 13 20.96 -12.62 -5.56
C ILE A 13 20.03 -12.52 -6.77
N VAL A 14 20.47 -11.89 -7.85
CA VAL A 14 19.68 -11.76 -9.07
C VAL A 14 19.30 -13.13 -9.62
N HIS A 15 20.23 -14.08 -9.66
CA HIS A 15 19.95 -15.44 -10.13
C HIS A 15 18.83 -16.11 -9.34
N HIS A 16 18.88 -16.04 -8.00
CA HIS A 16 17.88 -16.68 -7.14
C HIS A 16 16.51 -16.00 -7.20
N HIS A 17 16.45 -14.67 -7.37
CA HIS A 17 15.23 -13.90 -7.20
C HIS A 17 14.63 -13.34 -8.50
N SER A 18 15.29 -13.52 -9.66
CA SER A 18 14.81 -12.99 -10.94
C SER A 18 13.48 -13.59 -11.38
N ALA A 19 13.23 -14.87 -11.10
CA ALA A 19 11.94 -15.50 -11.42
C ALA A 19 10.76 -14.86 -10.65
N ALA A 20 11.01 -14.40 -9.43
CA ALA A 20 9.98 -13.74 -8.62
C ALA A 20 9.84 -12.25 -8.95
N PHE A 21 10.94 -11.53 -9.15
CA PHE A 21 10.94 -10.06 -9.20
C PHE A 21 11.37 -9.47 -10.54
N GLY A 22 12.02 -10.25 -11.42
CA GLY A 22 12.59 -9.76 -12.67
C GLY A 22 11.59 -9.46 -13.79
N ALA A 23 10.35 -9.91 -13.71
CA ALA A 23 9.33 -9.73 -14.76
C ALA A 23 8.95 -8.25 -15.00
N GLN A 24 9.43 -7.33 -14.19
CA GLN A 24 9.11 -5.90 -14.27
C GLN A 24 10.20 -5.06 -14.98
N LEU A 25 11.28 -5.70 -15.45
CA LEU A 25 12.38 -5.04 -16.15
C LEU A 25 11.99 -4.47 -17.54
N HIS A 26 10.78 -4.74 -18.02
CA HIS A 26 10.31 -4.36 -19.36
C HIS A 26 9.31 -3.21 -19.38
N HIS A 27 9.17 -2.43 -18.30
CA HIS A 27 8.32 -1.25 -18.31
C HIS A 27 9.09 -0.01 -18.80
N ASP A 28 8.52 0.64 -19.81
CA ASP A 28 9.05 1.81 -20.50
C ASP A 28 9.52 2.93 -19.56
N ALA A 29 10.63 3.53 -19.97
CA ALA A 29 11.42 4.57 -19.31
C ALA A 29 10.72 5.94 -19.13
N ASN A 30 9.46 5.96 -18.70
CA ASN A 30 8.75 7.17 -18.29
C ASN A 30 8.56 7.25 -16.77
N SER A 31 9.44 6.58 -16.00
CA SER A 31 9.50 6.75 -14.56
C SER A 31 9.99 8.16 -14.21
N VAL A 32 9.23 8.87 -13.40
CA VAL A 32 9.72 10.08 -12.72
C VAL A 32 10.97 9.67 -11.94
N GLU A 33 12.09 10.31 -12.23
CA GLU A 33 13.33 10.10 -11.51
C GLU A 33 13.11 10.58 -10.07
N LEU A 34 12.87 9.63 -9.16
CA LEU A 34 12.80 9.95 -7.73
C LEU A 34 14.23 10.22 -7.27
N VAL A 35 14.48 11.45 -6.83
CA VAL A 35 15.77 11.88 -6.28
C VAL A 35 16.09 10.96 -5.08
N PRO A 36 17.23 10.24 -5.07
CA PRO A 36 17.61 9.41 -3.95
C PRO A 36 17.70 10.24 -2.68
N GLN A 37 17.03 9.80 -1.61
CA GLN A 37 17.24 10.41 -0.29
C GLN A 37 18.69 10.13 0.14
N PRO A 38 19.40 11.11 0.73
CA PRO A 38 20.77 10.92 1.19
C PRO A 38 20.83 9.77 2.19
N VAL A 39 21.75 8.82 1.96
CA VAL A 39 22.05 7.74 2.92
C VAL A 39 22.53 8.38 4.23
N PRO A 40 21.98 7.99 5.40
CA PRO A 40 22.49 8.48 6.68
C PRO A 40 23.99 8.18 6.81
N PRO A 41 24.85 9.12 7.24
CA PRO A 41 26.33 8.95 7.31
C PRO A 41 26.81 7.85 8.25
N ALA A 42 25.92 7.21 9.01
CA ALA A 42 26.25 6.23 10.04
C ALA A 42 26.45 4.80 9.54
N LEU A 43 26.05 4.47 8.30
CA LEU A 43 26.23 3.13 7.73
C LEU A 43 27.48 3.15 6.83
N ARG A 44 28.58 2.55 7.31
CA ARG A 44 29.67 2.17 6.40
C ARG A 44 29.10 1.14 5.42
N PRO A 45 29.23 1.34 4.09
CA PRO A 45 28.70 0.40 3.12
C PRO A 45 29.41 -0.94 3.26
N GLU A 46 28.79 -1.86 3.96
CA GLU A 46 29.24 -3.23 4.10
C GLU A 46 29.06 -4.00 2.78
N PRO A 47 29.82 -5.03 2.52
CA PRO A 47 29.73 -5.79 1.27
C PRO A 47 28.34 -6.41 1.01
N ALA A 48 27.66 -6.85 2.06
CA ALA A 48 26.28 -7.35 1.97
C ALA A 48 25.32 -6.27 1.45
N TYR A 49 25.43 -5.06 2.01
CA TYR A 49 24.67 -3.90 1.56
C TYR A 49 24.93 -3.55 0.10
N LEU A 50 26.21 -3.46 -0.31
CA LEU A 50 26.57 -3.09 -1.68
C LEU A 50 26.10 -4.15 -2.71
N ALA A 51 26.23 -5.43 -2.38
CA ALA A 51 25.74 -6.51 -3.23
C ALA A 51 24.21 -6.49 -3.37
N ALA A 52 23.49 -6.30 -2.26
CA ALA A 52 22.03 -6.22 -2.26
C ALA A 52 21.54 -4.98 -3.01
N LEU A 53 22.16 -3.81 -2.85
CA LEU A 53 21.81 -2.58 -3.56
C LEU A 53 21.91 -2.76 -5.08
N GLN A 54 23.04 -3.34 -5.56
CA GLN A 54 23.23 -3.63 -6.97
C GLN A 54 22.20 -4.65 -7.49
N ALA A 55 21.96 -5.72 -6.73
CA ALA A 55 21.02 -6.76 -7.12
C ALA A 55 19.57 -6.22 -7.20
N CYS A 56 19.10 -5.49 -6.18
CA CYS A 56 17.76 -4.95 -6.13
C CYS A 56 17.50 -3.94 -7.27
N SER A 57 18.49 -3.08 -7.59
CA SER A 57 18.40 -2.19 -8.75
C SER A 57 18.24 -2.98 -10.06
N ARG A 58 18.98 -4.06 -10.23
CA ARG A 58 18.91 -4.96 -11.41
C ARG A 58 17.61 -5.77 -11.46
N LEU A 59 16.98 -6.03 -10.33
CA LEU A 59 15.64 -6.65 -10.21
C LEU A 59 14.50 -5.65 -10.43
N GLY A 60 14.79 -4.40 -10.81
CA GLY A 60 13.83 -3.38 -11.16
C GLY A 60 13.14 -2.72 -9.96
N PHE A 61 13.76 -2.73 -8.79
CA PHE A 61 13.36 -1.86 -7.68
C PHE A 61 13.86 -0.44 -7.92
N ILE A 62 13.03 0.56 -7.63
CA ILE A 62 13.44 1.96 -7.67
C ILE A 62 14.50 2.24 -6.59
N ALA A 63 15.26 3.31 -6.76
CA ALA A 63 16.43 3.59 -5.92
C ALA A 63 16.14 3.56 -4.40
N VAL A 64 15.03 4.17 -3.98
CA VAL A 64 14.64 4.20 -2.55
C VAL A 64 14.25 2.83 -2.00
N ASP A 65 13.64 1.98 -2.80
CA ASP A 65 13.31 0.60 -2.40
C ASP A 65 14.53 -0.31 -2.41
N ALA A 66 15.42 -0.15 -3.39
CA ALA A 66 16.69 -0.87 -3.45
C ALA A 66 17.58 -0.54 -2.23
N GLU A 67 17.60 0.74 -1.83
CA GLU A 67 18.28 1.21 -0.61
C GLU A 67 17.66 0.58 0.64
N CYS A 68 16.33 0.62 0.77
CA CYS A 68 15.59 0.03 1.90
C CYS A 68 15.88 -1.47 2.04
N LEU A 69 15.87 -2.21 0.92
CA LEU A 69 16.20 -3.63 0.86
C LEU A 69 17.67 -3.91 1.19
N ALA A 70 18.59 -3.07 0.71
CA ALA A 70 20.03 -3.23 1.00
C ALA A 70 20.31 -3.08 2.50
N GLN A 71 19.69 -2.12 3.15
CA GLN A 71 19.75 -1.93 4.60
C GLN A 71 19.14 -3.12 5.34
N ALA A 72 17.99 -3.62 4.90
CA ALA A 72 17.37 -4.79 5.50
C ALA A 72 18.26 -6.05 5.37
N TRP A 73 18.88 -6.24 4.22
CA TRP A 73 19.81 -7.36 4.00
C TRP A 73 21.05 -7.26 4.89
N GLN A 74 21.60 -6.07 5.06
CA GLN A 74 22.71 -5.85 5.99
C GLN A 74 22.29 -6.20 7.43
N ARG A 75 21.16 -5.67 7.91
CA ARG A 75 20.66 -5.98 9.27
C ARG A 75 20.34 -7.46 9.45
N GLN A 76 19.76 -8.12 8.44
CA GLN A 76 19.58 -9.58 8.43
C GLN A 76 20.92 -10.31 8.58
N THR A 77 21.94 -9.90 7.85
CA THR A 77 23.29 -10.49 7.91
C THR A 77 23.91 -10.30 9.30
N GLU A 78 23.80 -9.11 9.88
CA GLU A 78 24.28 -8.82 11.25
C GLU A 78 23.53 -9.68 12.29
N ARG A 79 22.20 -9.79 12.17
CA ARG A 79 21.35 -10.57 13.09
C ARG A 79 21.59 -12.07 12.99
N THR A 80 21.78 -12.60 11.79
CA THR A 80 21.96 -14.05 11.56
C THR A 80 23.43 -14.47 11.56
N ASN A 81 24.33 -13.49 11.54
CA ASN A 81 25.77 -13.67 11.37
C ASN A 81 26.15 -14.41 10.07
N GLN A 82 25.28 -14.34 9.06
CA GLN A 82 25.46 -14.99 7.76
C GLN A 82 24.79 -14.16 6.64
N PHE A 83 25.53 -13.92 5.55
CA PHE A 83 24.97 -13.36 4.32
C PHE A 83 24.40 -14.49 3.46
N ASP A 84 23.07 -14.58 3.39
CA ASP A 84 22.37 -15.60 2.60
C ASP A 84 21.72 -14.99 1.37
N VAL A 85 22.29 -15.23 0.18
CA VAL A 85 21.79 -14.73 -1.11
C VAL A 85 20.44 -15.34 -1.52
N THR A 86 20.05 -16.45 -0.92
CA THR A 86 18.80 -17.17 -1.24
C THR A 86 17.60 -16.70 -0.41
N HIS A 87 17.87 -16.07 0.74
CA HIS A 87 16.85 -15.66 1.69
C HIS A 87 16.51 -14.17 1.53
N TRP A 88 15.38 -13.87 0.87
CA TRP A 88 14.90 -12.50 0.72
C TRP A 88 14.52 -11.91 2.08
N PRO A 89 14.94 -10.67 2.42
CA PRO A 89 14.58 -10.04 3.69
C PRO A 89 13.06 -9.88 3.81
N ASP A 90 12.48 -10.44 4.87
CA ASP A 90 11.06 -10.35 5.18
C ASP A 90 10.75 -10.22 6.69
N ALA A 91 11.79 -10.20 7.52
CA ALA A 91 11.63 -10.01 8.95
C ALA A 91 11.44 -8.51 9.28
N PRO A 92 10.35 -8.10 9.94
CA PRO A 92 10.04 -6.69 10.23
C PRO A 92 11.19 -5.93 10.92
N GLN A 93 11.90 -6.56 11.85
CA GLN A 93 13.03 -5.93 12.56
C GLN A 93 14.17 -5.52 11.63
N ASP A 94 14.37 -6.22 10.52
CA ASP A 94 15.44 -5.92 9.55
C ASP A 94 15.12 -4.64 8.75
N PHE A 95 13.83 -4.28 8.68
CA PHE A 95 13.34 -3.02 8.09
C PHE A 95 13.16 -1.90 9.13
N GLY A 96 13.50 -2.14 10.39
CA GLY A 96 13.27 -1.19 11.48
C GLY A 96 11.80 -1.06 11.87
N LEU A 97 10.97 -2.02 11.49
CA LEU A 97 9.56 -2.08 11.86
C LEU A 97 9.45 -2.70 13.27
N SER A 98 9.75 -1.90 14.29
CA SER A 98 9.54 -2.28 15.68
C SER A 98 8.04 -2.34 15.99
N GLY A 99 7.67 -3.04 17.08
CA GLY A 99 6.27 -3.18 17.48
C GLY A 99 5.53 -1.84 17.58
N ALA A 100 4.21 -1.87 17.35
CA ALA A 100 3.39 -0.67 17.42
C ALA A 100 3.50 -0.02 18.81
N ASP A 101 3.68 1.30 18.83
CA ASP A 101 3.48 2.10 20.04
C ASP A 101 1.97 2.36 20.21
N PRO A 102 1.31 1.80 21.23
CA PRO A 102 -0.13 1.99 21.41
C PRO A 102 -0.56 3.47 21.52
N ALA A 103 0.36 4.37 21.90
CA ALA A 103 0.08 5.80 22.02
C ALA A 103 0.00 6.50 20.65
N LEU A 104 0.67 5.95 19.63
CA LEU A 104 0.70 6.51 18.27
C LEU A 104 -0.27 5.79 17.31
N ALA A 105 -0.74 4.59 17.70
CA ALA A 105 -1.55 3.75 16.82
C ALA A 105 -2.94 4.35 16.58
N PHE A 106 -3.32 4.48 15.32
CA PHE A 106 -4.69 4.83 14.95
C PHE A 106 -5.68 3.72 15.34
N PRO A 107 -6.97 4.05 15.55
CA PRO A 107 -7.98 3.05 15.93
C PRO A 107 -7.99 1.86 14.96
N ALA A 108 -8.08 0.65 15.51
CA ALA A 108 -7.96 -0.58 14.73
C ALA A 108 -9.09 -0.74 13.71
N CYS A 109 -8.75 -1.27 12.55
CA CYS A 109 -9.67 -1.85 11.58
C CYS A 109 -9.84 -3.35 11.84
N PRO A 110 -10.93 -3.99 11.35
CA PRO A 110 -11.00 -5.44 11.29
C PRO A 110 -9.79 -6.01 10.52
N PRO A 111 -9.34 -7.24 10.83
CA PRO A 111 -8.21 -7.89 10.14
C PRO A 111 -8.39 -7.98 8.63
N ALA A 112 -9.64 -8.10 8.16
CA ALA A 112 -10.00 -8.01 6.75
C ALA A 112 -11.10 -6.95 6.55
N LEU A 113 -10.84 -6.01 5.64
CA LEU A 113 -11.81 -5.01 5.17
C LEU A 113 -12.69 -5.59 4.04
N GLY A 114 -12.34 -6.75 3.50
CA GLY A 114 -13.07 -7.47 2.47
C GLY A 114 -13.02 -6.80 1.10
N LEU A 115 -14.13 -6.87 0.36
CA LEU A 115 -14.27 -6.10 -0.88
C LEU A 115 -14.31 -4.61 -0.56
N TYR A 116 -13.46 -3.84 -1.22
CA TYR A 116 -13.27 -2.42 -0.98
C TYR A 116 -13.59 -1.63 -2.25
N GLY A 117 -14.72 -0.92 -2.27
CA GLY A 117 -15.14 -0.11 -3.41
C GLY A 117 -14.61 1.32 -3.32
N VAL A 118 -13.78 1.76 -4.30
CA VAL A 118 -13.36 3.17 -4.42
C VAL A 118 -14.23 3.88 -5.44
N LEU A 119 -14.97 4.89 -5.02
CA LEU A 119 -16.16 5.42 -5.69
C LEU A 119 -16.10 6.94 -5.80
N PRO A 120 -16.55 7.54 -6.91
CA PRO A 120 -16.38 8.97 -7.17
C PRO A 120 -17.45 9.88 -6.52
N THR A 121 -18.61 9.33 -6.13
CA THR A 121 -19.73 10.13 -5.63
C THR A 121 -20.41 9.49 -4.43
N ALA A 122 -21.07 10.32 -3.61
CA ALA A 122 -21.91 9.88 -2.49
C ALA A 122 -23.03 8.93 -2.92
N GLU A 123 -23.60 9.15 -4.11
CA GLU A 123 -24.62 8.27 -4.68
C GLU A 123 -24.07 6.86 -4.90
N SER A 124 -22.91 6.75 -5.59
CA SER A 124 -22.27 5.46 -5.84
C SER A 124 -21.83 4.77 -4.56
N VAL A 125 -21.33 5.53 -3.57
CA VAL A 125 -21.03 5.04 -2.21
C VAL A 125 -22.27 4.40 -1.57
N GLY A 126 -23.40 5.11 -1.57
CA GLY A 126 -24.65 4.59 -1.00
C GLY A 126 -25.18 3.37 -1.74
N ARG A 127 -25.07 3.33 -3.08
CA ARG A 127 -25.47 2.17 -3.89
C ARG A 127 -24.65 0.93 -3.51
N MET A 128 -23.33 1.05 -3.47
CA MET A 128 -22.45 -0.09 -3.14
C MET A 128 -22.59 -0.53 -1.68
N ALA A 129 -22.78 0.41 -0.75
CA ALA A 129 -23.06 0.08 0.65
C ALA A 129 -24.36 -0.74 0.80
N ARG A 130 -25.44 -0.36 0.10
CA ARG A 130 -26.72 -1.12 0.09
C ARG A 130 -26.60 -2.45 -0.64
N ALA A 131 -25.72 -2.56 -1.63
CA ALA A 131 -25.40 -3.83 -2.32
C ALA A 131 -24.54 -4.78 -1.45
N GLY A 132 -24.20 -4.40 -0.21
CA GLY A 132 -23.48 -5.23 0.73
C GLY A 132 -21.95 -5.15 0.64
N VAL A 133 -21.39 -4.18 -0.08
CA VAL A 133 -19.94 -3.94 -0.10
C VAL A 133 -19.49 -3.50 1.30
N PRO A 134 -18.64 -4.28 2.00
CA PRO A 134 -18.34 -4.04 3.42
C PRO A 134 -17.47 -2.82 3.69
N THR A 135 -16.73 -2.36 2.69
CA THR A 135 -15.88 -1.17 2.79
C THR A 135 -15.98 -0.34 1.52
N VAL A 136 -16.26 0.94 1.68
CA VAL A 136 -16.40 1.90 0.58
C VAL A 136 -15.55 3.14 0.86
N GLN A 137 -14.99 3.73 -0.20
CA GLN A 137 -14.23 4.96 -0.13
C GLN A 137 -14.85 5.99 -1.08
N LEU A 138 -15.15 7.17 -0.55
CA LEU A 138 -15.46 8.33 -1.38
C LEU A 138 -14.15 8.94 -1.88
N ARG A 139 -13.91 8.89 -3.19
CA ARG A 139 -12.77 9.55 -3.85
C ARG A 139 -13.30 10.65 -4.78
N PHE A 140 -13.81 11.71 -4.16
CA PHE A 140 -14.33 12.89 -4.84
C PHE A 140 -13.20 13.88 -5.09
N LYS A 141 -12.97 14.25 -6.34
CA LYS A 141 -11.93 15.20 -6.75
C LYS A 141 -12.58 16.55 -7.09
N SER A 142 -12.28 17.56 -6.29
CA SER A 142 -12.76 18.94 -6.44
C SER A 142 -11.81 19.86 -5.69
N ASP A 143 -11.69 21.10 -6.18
CA ASP A 143 -10.98 22.19 -5.48
C ASP A 143 -11.98 23.10 -4.73
N ASP A 144 -13.29 22.86 -4.85
CA ASP A 144 -14.34 23.59 -4.13
C ASP A 144 -14.57 22.97 -2.76
N ALA A 145 -14.14 23.65 -1.72
CA ALA A 145 -14.30 23.22 -0.34
C ALA A 145 -15.76 23.05 0.09
N ALA A 146 -16.71 23.82 -0.48
CA ALA A 146 -18.13 23.68 -0.15
C ALA A 146 -18.71 22.41 -0.81
N ALA A 147 -18.35 22.14 -2.06
CA ALA A 147 -18.74 20.92 -2.76
C ALA A 147 -18.16 19.68 -2.07
N ILE A 148 -16.88 19.72 -1.63
CA ILE A 148 -16.25 18.64 -0.87
C ILE A 148 -17.03 18.35 0.42
N ARG A 149 -17.32 19.37 1.22
CA ARG A 149 -18.08 19.18 2.48
C ARG A 149 -19.48 18.61 2.22
N ALA A 150 -20.18 19.11 1.21
CA ALA A 150 -21.51 18.62 0.86
C ALA A 150 -21.48 17.16 0.42
N GLU A 151 -20.50 16.77 -0.42
CA GLU A 151 -20.38 15.40 -0.93
C GLU A 151 -19.98 14.42 0.17
N VAL A 152 -19.07 14.82 1.08
CA VAL A 152 -18.67 13.99 2.23
C VAL A 152 -19.86 13.79 3.17
N GLN A 153 -20.61 14.84 3.50
CA GLN A 153 -21.82 14.73 4.34
C GLN A 153 -22.88 13.84 3.69
N ALA A 154 -23.09 13.96 2.37
CA ALA A 154 -24.00 13.12 1.62
C ALA A 154 -23.57 11.65 1.66
N ALA A 155 -22.27 11.36 1.51
CA ALA A 155 -21.73 10.00 1.58
C ALA A 155 -21.92 9.37 2.97
N VAL A 156 -21.63 10.13 4.05
CA VAL A 156 -21.85 9.67 5.42
C VAL A 156 -23.34 9.33 5.64
N LYS A 157 -24.25 10.19 5.17
CA LYS A 157 -25.69 9.91 5.24
C LYS A 157 -26.09 8.70 4.39
N ALA A 158 -25.48 8.51 3.21
CA ALA A 158 -25.85 7.44 2.28
C ALA A 158 -25.48 6.03 2.79
N VAL A 159 -24.52 5.90 3.71
CA VAL A 159 -24.15 4.62 4.34
C VAL A 159 -24.90 4.32 5.63
N GLN A 160 -25.69 5.28 6.16
CA GLN A 160 -26.48 5.04 7.36
C GLN A 160 -27.45 3.88 7.18
N GLY A 161 -27.57 3.04 8.21
CA GLY A 161 -28.40 1.84 8.18
C GLY A 161 -27.78 0.65 7.42
N THR A 162 -26.58 0.79 6.86
CA THR A 162 -25.81 -0.31 6.28
C THR A 162 -24.69 -0.75 7.23
N GLN A 163 -24.00 -1.86 6.88
CA GLN A 163 -22.81 -2.33 7.60
C GLN A 163 -21.49 -1.83 6.96
N ALA A 164 -21.58 -0.98 5.94
CA ALA A 164 -20.43 -0.49 5.21
C ALA A 164 -19.58 0.50 6.03
N ARG A 165 -18.27 0.33 5.97
CA ARG A 165 -17.27 1.25 6.53
C ARG A 165 -16.90 2.28 5.49
N LEU A 166 -17.17 3.56 5.76
CA LEU A 166 -16.89 4.64 4.83
C LEU A 166 -15.55 5.32 5.16
N PHE A 167 -14.62 5.25 4.22
CA PHE A 167 -13.41 6.06 4.21
C PHE A 167 -13.55 7.25 3.27
N ILE A 168 -13.01 8.42 3.66
CA ILE A 168 -12.94 9.61 2.83
C ILE A 168 -11.51 9.76 2.31
N ASN A 169 -11.33 9.92 1.00
CA ASN A 169 -10.00 10.10 0.40
C ASN A 169 -9.54 11.55 0.54
N ASP A 170 -8.34 11.79 1.07
CA ASP A 170 -7.60 13.06 1.21
C ASP A 170 -8.29 14.13 2.09
N HIS A 171 -9.60 14.29 2.09
CA HIS A 171 -10.34 15.38 2.72
C HIS A 171 -10.59 15.14 4.22
N TRP A 172 -9.51 15.09 5.00
CA TRP A 172 -9.55 14.71 6.42
C TRP A 172 -10.42 15.63 7.29
N GLN A 173 -10.38 16.97 7.05
CA GLN A 173 -11.18 17.91 7.83
C GLN A 173 -12.69 17.65 7.63
N ALA A 174 -13.11 17.50 6.37
CA ALA A 174 -14.52 17.20 6.06
C ALA A 174 -14.93 15.82 6.62
N ALA A 175 -14.02 14.86 6.68
CA ALA A 175 -14.26 13.54 7.26
C ALA A 175 -14.49 13.63 8.78
N ILE A 176 -13.71 14.46 9.50
CA ILE A 176 -13.89 14.73 10.93
C ILE A 176 -15.25 15.40 11.16
N ASP A 177 -15.52 16.49 10.44
CA ASP A 177 -16.75 17.30 10.60
C ASP A 177 -18.02 16.50 10.34
N ALA A 178 -17.95 15.54 9.40
CA ALA A 178 -19.08 14.67 9.04
C ALA A 178 -19.20 13.40 9.89
N GLY A 179 -18.20 13.07 10.70
CA GLY A 179 -18.18 11.85 11.50
C GLY A 179 -18.06 10.58 10.65
N ALA A 180 -17.17 10.58 9.66
CA ALA A 180 -16.88 9.40 8.84
C ALA A 180 -16.26 8.27 9.67
N TYR A 181 -16.20 7.05 9.12
CA TYR A 181 -15.52 5.92 9.76
C TYR A 181 -13.99 6.08 9.77
N GLY A 182 -13.44 6.68 8.71
CA GLY A 182 -12.00 6.90 8.58
C GLY A 182 -11.64 7.74 7.37
N ILE A 183 -10.36 7.97 7.22
CA ILE A 183 -9.75 8.63 6.05
C ILE A 183 -8.75 7.71 5.38
N HIS A 184 -8.50 7.99 4.09
CA HIS A 184 -7.45 7.33 3.32
C HIS A 184 -6.60 8.40 2.63
N VAL A 185 -5.28 8.29 2.77
CA VAL A 185 -4.33 9.25 2.17
C VAL A 185 -3.29 8.55 1.30
N GLY A 186 -2.83 9.23 0.27
CA GLY A 186 -1.64 8.88 -0.49
C GLY A 186 -0.36 9.34 0.21
N GLN A 187 0.80 9.04 -0.38
CA GLN A 187 2.09 9.43 0.19
C GLN A 187 2.29 10.95 0.15
N GLU A 188 1.88 11.60 -0.95
CA GLU A 188 1.96 13.06 -1.09
C GLU A 188 1.08 13.77 -0.06
N ASP A 189 -0.14 13.24 0.17
CA ASP A 189 -1.06 13.79 1.16
C ASP A 189 -0.55 13.56 2.57
N LEU A 190 0.02 12.38 2.85
CA LEU A 190 0.64 12.07 4.14
C LEU A 190 1.82 13.02 4.45
N ASP A 191 2.63 13.34 3.43
CA ASP A 191 3.75 14.28 3.57
C ASP A 191 3.30 15.72 3.79
N ALA A 192 2.14 16.08 3.24
CA ALA A 192 1.57 17.40 3.41
C ALA A 192 0.92 17.59 4.80
N LEU A 193 0.65 16.51 5.53
CA LEU A 193 0.11 16.60 6.89
C LEU A 193 1.20 17.03 7.87
N GLU A 194 1.00 18.18 8.49
CA GLU A 194 1.80 18.62 9.63
C GLU A 194 1.45 17.80 10.89
N GLY A 195 2.38 17.74 11.86
CA GLY A 195 2.18 16.98 13.09
C GLY A 195 0.86 17.32 13.79
N ALA A 196 0.52 18.63 13.91
CA ALA A 196 -0.75 19.05 14.52
C ALA A 196 -2.00 18.57 13.78
N GLN A 197 -1.94 18.40 12.45
CA GLN A 197 -3.05 17.88 11.65
C GLN A 197 -3.19 16.37 11.86
N LEU A 198 -2.09 15.64 11.89
CA LEU A 198 -2.07 14.21 12.19
C LEU A 198 -2.61 13.92 13.60
N ASP A 199 -2.21 14.75 14.58
CA ASP A 199 -2.73 14.70 15.95
C ASP A 199 -4.25 14.98 16.01
N ALA A 200 -4.74 15.93 15.22
CA ALA A 200 -6.18 16.22 15.13
C ALA A 200 -6.96 15.04 14.55
N ILE A 201 -6.44 14.39 13.51
CA ILE A 201 -7.04 13.19 12.92
C ILE A 201 -7.04 12.05 13.95
N HIS A 202 -5.95 11.83 14.65
CA HIS A 202 -5.84 10.82 15.68
C HIS A 202 -6.82 11.08 16.84
N ALA A 203 -6.87 12.31 17.34
CA ALA A 203 -7.76 12.72 18.44
C ALA A 203 -9.25 12.63 18.05
N SER A 204 -9.60 12.73 16.77
CA SER A 204 -10.98 12.56 16.29
C SER A 204 -11.49 11.12 16.38
N GLY A 205 -10.60 10.13 16.59
CA GLY A 205 -10.94 8.71 16.58
C GLY A 205 -11.17 8.12 15.18
N LEU A 206 -10.89 8.86 14.12
CA LEU A 206 -10.93 8.34 12.76
C LEU A 206 -9.85 7.28 12.53
N ARG A 207 -10.15 6.31 11.71
CA ARG A 207 -9.18 5.33 11.22
C ARG A 207 -8.39 5.94 10.06
N LEU A 208 -7.10 5.65 10.01
CA LEU A 208 -6.21 6.10 8.95
C LEU A 208 -5.81 4.95 8.05
N GLY A 209 -6.12 5.05 6.76
CA GLY A 209 -5.58 4.18 5.71
C GLY A 209 -4.49 4.89 4.93
N VAL A 210 -3.40 4.19 4.59
CA VAL A 210 -2.30 4.76 3.82
C VAL A 210 -1.99 3.89 2.60
N SER A 211 -1.91 4.52 1.41
CA SER A 211 -1.43 3.87 0.19
C SER A 211 0.09 3.75 0.18
N THR A 212 0.61 2.59 -0.26
CA THR A 212 2.04 2.36 -0.43
C THR A 212 2.34 1.65 -1.75
N HIS A 213 3.50 1.93 -2.35
CA HIS A 213 3.90 1.46 -3.66
C HIS A 213 5.23 0.67 -3.65
N GLY A 214 5.84 0.50 -2.48
CA GLY A 214 7.10 -0.22 -2.29
C GLY A 214 7.56 -0.24 -0.85
N TYR A 215 8.76 -0.76 -0.62
CA TYR A 215 9.33 -0.97 0.71
C TYR A 215 9.53 0.33 1.50
N ALA A 216 10.11 1.34 0.86
CA ALA A 216 10.39 2.62 1.51
C ALA A 216 9.09 3.31 1.99
N GLU A 217 8.04 3.27 1.18
CA GLU A 217 6.74 3.83 1.55
C GLU A 217 6.02 3.02 2.64
N MET A 218 6.19 1.69 2.67
CA MET A 218 5.66 0.87 3.75
C MET A 218 6.35 1.16 5.09
N VAL A 219 7.68 1.31 5.10
CA VAL A 219 8.43 1.71 6.29
C VAL A 219 7.98 3.09 6.78
N ARG A 220 7.77 4.03 5.86
CA ARG A 220 7.27 5.37 6.19
C ARG A 220 5.83 5.35 6.71
N ALA A 221 4.94 4.56 6.09
CA ALA A 221 3.59 4.39 6.58
C ALA A 221 3.56 3.80 7.99
N HIS A 222 4.46 2.86 8.30
CA HIS A 222 4.59 2.31 9.66
C HIS A 222 4.91 3.37 10.71
N ALA A 223 5.66 4.42 10.38
CA ALA A 223 6.02 5.47 11.34
C ALA A 223 4.80 6.22 11.91
N VAL A 224 3.68 6.28 11.17
CA VAL A 224 2.42 6.88 11.64
C VAL A 224 1.42 5.85 12.16
N GLN A 225 1.75 4.57 12.17
CA GLN A 225 0.97 3.44 12.68
C GLN A 225 -0.51 3.47 12.25
N PRO A 226 -0.78 3.39 10.93
CA PRO A 226 -2.13 3.53 10.38
C PRO A 226 -3.02 2.35 10.76
N SER A 227 -4.32 2.50 10.59
CA SER A 227 -5.31 1.46 10.82
C SER A 227 -5.26 0.34 9.78
N TYR A 228 -4.81 0.63 8.57
CA TYR A 228 -4.54 -0.33 7.50
C TYR A 228 -3.60 0.26 6.44
N ILE A 229 -2.98 -0.62 5.66
CA ILE A 229 -2.09 -0.26 4.54
C ILE A 229 -2.65 -0.81 3.24
N ALA A 230 -2.71 0.03 2.20
CA ALA A 230 -3.04 -0.38 0.86
C ALA A 230 -1.75 -0.56 0.03
N LEU A 231 -1.66 -1.70 -0.64
CA LEU A 231 -0.52 -2.17 -1.42
C LEU A 231 -0.85 -2.14 -2.92
N GLY A 232 -0.15 -1.33 -3.69
CA GLY A 232 -0.42 -1.23 -5.13
C GLY A 232 0.58 -0.37 -5.90
N ALA A 233 0.39 -0.17 -7.21
CA ALA A 233 -0.59 -0.89 -8.02
C ALA A 233 -0.12 -2.32 -8.30
N VAL A 234 -0.98 -3.32 -8.06
CA VAL A 234 -0.63 -4.73 -8.30
C VAL A 234 -0.49 -5.00 -9.79
N PHE A 235 -1.45 -4.53 -10.61
CA PHE A 235 -1.48 -4.67 -12.07
C PHE A 235 -1.48 -3.30 -12.75
N PRO A 236 -1.23 -3.24 -14.07
CA PRO A 236 -1.27 -2.00 -14.83
C PRO A 236 -2.58 -1.24 -14.64
N THR A 237 -2.49 0.07 -14.39
CA THR A 237 -3.65 0.95 -14.21
C THR A 237 -3.43 2.28 -14.92
N THR A 238 -4.53 2.87 -15.38
CA THR A 238 -4.54 4.20 -16.02
C THR A 238 -5.18 5.27 -15.13
N LEU A 239 -5.66 4.90 -13.93
CA LEU A 239 -6.38 5.83 -13.04
C LEU A 239 -5.47 6.80 -12.30
N LYS A 240 -4.23 6.43 -12.09
CA LYS A 240 -3.18 7.28 -11.49
C LYS A 240 -1.88 6.98 -12.23
N ARG A 241 -1.13 8.05 -12.56
CA ARG A 241 0.24 7.89 -13.03
C ARG A 241 1.10 7.44 -11.86
N MET A 242 1.74 6.28 -12.00
CA MET A 242 2.55 5.68 -10.95
C MET A 242 4.04 5.99 -11.21
N ALA A 243 4.78 6.29 -10.15
CA ALA A 243 6.23 6.41 -10.21
C ALA A 243 6.93 5.04 -10.28
N THR A 244 6.22 3.97 -9.86
CA THR A 244 6.71 2.59 -9.89
C THR A 244 5.99 1.77 -10.95
N ALA A 245 6.66 0.76 -11.50
CA ALA A 245 6.02 -0.28 -12.30
C ALA A 245 4.97 -1.04 -11.44
N PRO A 246 3.98 -1.70 -12.08
CA PRO A 246 3.07 -2.58 -11.37
C PRO A 246 3.83 -3.61 -10.54
N GLN A 247 3.42 -3.81 -9.29
CA GLN A 247 4.17 -4.64 -8.34
C GLN A 247 4.10 -6.14 -8.65
N GLY A 248 2.99 -6.59 -9.23
CA GLY A 248 2.76 -8.01 -9.49
C GLY A 248 2.53 -8.83 -8.22
N LEU A 249 2.19 -10.11 -8.40
CA LEU A 249 1.80 -10.99 -7.29
C LEU A 249 2.98 -11.35 -6.37
N ALA A 250 4.18 -11.52 -6.93
CA ALA A 250 5.35 -11.92 -6.12
C ALA A 250 5.78 -10.81 -5.15
N ARG A 251 5.80 -9.54 -5.59
CA ARG A 251 6.07 -8.41 -4.69
C ARG A 251 4.93 -8.24 -3.69
N LEU A 252 3.67 -8.35 -4.13
CA LEU A 252 2.53 -8.31 -3.22
C LEU A 252 2.67 -9.35 -2.10
N GLN A 253 3.05 -10.59 -2.43
CA GLN A 253 3.26 -11.65 -1.44
C GLN A 253 4.40 -11.33 -0.46
N ALA A 254 5.51 -10.75 -0.95
CA ALA A 254 6.61 -10.30 -0.08
C ALA A 254 6.17 -9.17 0.86
N TYR A 255 5.40 -8.21 0.36
CA TYR A 255 4.85 -7.10 1.15
C TYR A 255 3.86 -7.59 2.23
N VAL A 256 2.99 -8.56 1.87
CA VAL A 256 2.05 -9.17 2.82
C VAL A 256 2.80 -9.82 3.98
N ARG A 257 3.89 -10.59 3.70
CA ARG A 257 4.71 -11.19 4.76
C ARG A 257 5.35 -10.15 5.65
N LEU A 258 5.91 -9.08 5.07
CA LEU A 258 6.57 -8.02 5.82
C LEU A 258 5.61 -7.24 6.72
N MET A 259 4.41 -6.91 6.21
CA MET A 259 3.46 -6.01 6.85
C MET A 259 2.27 -6.72 7.52
N GLN A 260 2.40 -8.01 7.84
CA GLN A 260 1.33 -8.85 8.39
C GLN A 260 0.71 -8.35 9.71
N GLN A 261 1.36 -7.41 10.39
CA GLN A 261 0.83 -6.76 11.60
C GLN A 261 -0.30 -5.77 11.31
N TYR A 262 -0.52 -5.39 10.04
CA TYR A 262 -1.59 -4.50 9.62
C TYR A 262 -2.67 -5.25 8.85
N PRO A 263 -3.93 -4.81 8.91
CA PRO A 263 -4.90 -5.12 7.86
C PRO A 263 -4.37 -4.60 6.52
N LEU A 264 -4.35 -5.46 5.49
CA LEU A 264 -3.77 -5.14 4.19
C LEU A 264 -4.83 -5.17 3.09
N VAL A 265 -4.73 -4.21 2.15
CA VAL A 265 -5.63 -4.05 1.01
C VAL A 265 -4.83 -4.05 -0.29
N ALA A 266 -5.01 -5.02 -1.16
CA ALA A 266 -4.44 -4.99 -2.51
C ALA A 266 -5.27 -4.07 -3.41
N ILE A 267 -4.60 -3.20 -4.19
CA ILE A 267 -5.25 -2.27 -5.12
C ILE A 267 -4.46 -2.10 -6.42
N GLY A 268 -5.15 -1.68 -7.47
CA GLY A 268 -4.57 -1.26 -8.75
C GLY A 268 -4.65 -2.30 -9.84
N GLY A 269 -5.46 -2.00 -10.87
CA GLY A 269 -5.63 -2.81 -12.07
C GLY A 269 -6.33 -4.15 -11.85
N ILE A 270 -7.04 -4.31 -10.73
CA ILE A 270 -7.66 -5.58 -10.33
C ILE A 270 -9.05 -5.73 -10.93
N ALA A 271 -9.31 -6.87 -11.55
CA ALA A 271 -10.61 -7.35 -11.99
C ALA A 271 -10.93 -8.69 -11.32
N ALA A 272 -12.15 -9.21 -11.51
CA ALA A 272 -12.65 -10.40 -10.82
C ALA A 272 -11.76 -11.64 -11.00
N GLU A 273 -11.20 -11.80 -12.20
CA GLU A 273 -10.39 -12.96 -12.60
C GLU A 273 -9.09 -13.09 -11.80
N GLN A 274 -8.59 -11.98 -11.25
CA GLN A 274 -7.36 -11.98 -10.45
C GLN A 274 -7.59 -12.26 -8.96
N PHE A 275 -8.84 -12.26 -8.47
CA PHE A 275 -9.15 -12.43 -7.04
C PHE A 275 -8.54 -13.69 -6.44
N PRO A 276 -8.64 -14.89 -7.06
CA PRO A 276 -8.05 -16.09 -6.49
C PRO A 276 -6.53 -15.98 -6.29
N GLN A 277 -5.81 -15.42 -7.27
CA GLN A 277 -4.36 -15.26 -7.21
C GLN A 277 -3.94 -14.23 -6.16
N ILE A 278 -4.69 -13.12 -6.04
CA ILE A 278 -4.43 -12.08 -5.03
C ILE A 278 -4.68 -12.63 -3.63
N ARG A 279 -5.79 -13.35 -3.41
CA ARG A 279 -6.09 -13.98 -2.12
C ARG A 279 -5.03 -15.02 -1.72
N ALA A 280 -4.48 -15.75 -2.69
CA ALA A 280 -3.39 -16.70 -2.46
C ALA A 280 -2.10 -16.04 -1.92
N THR A 281 -1.93 -14.72 -2.07
CA THR A 281 -0.81 -13.99 -1.44
C THR A 281 -0.96 -13.80 0.07
N GLY A 282 -2.15 -14.07 0.63
CA GLY A 282 -2.48 -13.85 2.03
C GLY A 282 -3.04 -12.47 2.35
N VAL A 283 -3.22 -11.58 1.35
CA VAL A 283 -3.86 -10.28 1.56
C VAL A 283 -5.33 -10.46 1.93
N GLY A 284 -5.77 -9.77 3.00
CA GLY A 284 -7.12 -9.93 3.55
C GLY A 284 -8.22 -9.17 2.80
N SER A 285 -7.87 -8.22 1.94
CA SER A 285 -8.84 -7.31 1.30
C SER A 285 -8.40 -6.92 -0.11
N ILE A 286 -9.39 -6.69 -0.97
CA ILE A 286 -9.17 -6.30 -2.37
C ILE A 286 -9.97 -5.05 -2.68
N ALA A 287 -9.29 -3.98 -3.12
CA ALA A 287 -9.91 -2.74 -3.56
C ALA A 287 -10.05 -2.68 -5.07
N VAL A 288 -11.20 -2.24 -5.52
CA VAL A 288 -11.54 -2.06 -6.93
C VAL A 288 -12.14 -0.69 -7.19
N VAL A 289 -11.92 -0.16 -8.39
CA VAL A 289 -12.49 1.09 -8.88
C VAL A 289 -13.35 0.79 -10.12
N ARG A 290 -12.69 0.59 -11.27
CA ARG A 290 -13.35 0.43 -12.57
C ARG A 290 -14.28 -0.78 -12.66
N ALA A 291 -13.97 -1.84 -11.92
CA ALA A 291 -14.82 -3.04 -11.87
C ALA A 291 -16.24 -2.76 -11.31
N LEU A 292 -16.39 -1.67 -10.53
CA LEU A 292 -17.69 -1.18 -10.06
C LEU A 292 -18.19 0.04 -10.85
N VAL A 293 -17.33 1.06 -10.98
CA VAL A 293 -17.71 2.37 -11.54
C VAL A 293 -18.09 2.29 -13.02
N ASN A 294 -17.40 1.44 -13.79
CA ASN A 294 -17.63 1.27 -15.24
C ASN A 294 -18.55 0.09 -15.57
N ALA A 295 -19.06 -0.64 -14.57
CA ALA A 295 -19.95 -1.75 -14.81
C ALA A 295 -21.31 -1.23 -15.34
N PRO A 296 -21.89 -1.89 -16.36
CA PRO A 296 -23.24 -1.56 -16.82
C PRO A 296 -24.30 -1.71 -15.73
N ASP A 297 -24.10 -2.69 -14.84
CA ASP A 297 -24.91 -2.92 -13.62
C ASP A 297 -23.94 -3.04 -12.43
N PRO A 298 -23.69 -1.93 -11.70
CA PRO A 298 -22.76 -1.92 -10.56
C PRO A 298 -23.19 -2.83 -9.41
N GLU A 299 -24.47 -3.03 -9.17
CA GLU A 299 -24.99 -3.90 -8.10
C GLU A 299 -24.74 -5.38 -8.45
N ALA A 300 -25.00 -5.79 -9.69
CA ALA A 300 -24.66 -7.14 -10.15
C ALA A 300 -23.14 -7.37 -10.13
N ALA A 301 -22.35 -6.37 -10.51
CA ALA A 301 -20.88 -6.43 -10.40
C ALA A 301 -20.42 -6.58 -8.95
N ALA A 302 -21.01 -5.82 -8.02
CA ALA A 302 -20.72 -5.93 -6.59
C ALA A 302 -21.04 -7.33 -6.06
N ALA A 303 -22.21 -7.88 -6.40
CA ALA A 303 -22.59 -9.24 -6.01
C ALA A 303 -21.62 -10.30 -6.53
N HIS A 304 -21.19 -10.17 -7.79
CA HIS A 304 -20.18 -11.07 -8.39
C HIS A 304 -18.83 -10.97 -7.67
N LEU A 305 -18.33 -9.76 -7.42
CA LEU A 305 -17.05 -9.54 -6.74
C LEU A 305 -17.09 -10.02 -5.27
N LEU A 306 -18.23 -9.84 -4.58
CA LEU A 306 -18.44 -10.37 -3.24
C LEU A 306 -18.37 -11.91 -3.22
N ALA A 307 -18.95 -12.58 -4.22
CA ALA A 307 -18.84 -14.02 -4.36
C ALA A 307 -17.38 -14.46 -4.59
N CYS A 308 -16.60 -13.73 -5.40
CA CYS A 308 -15.17 -13.98 -5.62
C CYS A 308 -14.32 -13.79 -4.34
N MET A 309 -14.78 -12.99 -3.38
CA MET A 309 -14.13 -12.83 -2.07
C MET A 309 -14.36 -14.04 -1.15
N GLN A 310 -15.38 -14.85 -1.37
CA GLN A 310 -15.75 -16.00 -0.51
C GLN A 310 -15.16 -17.32 -1.01
N GLY A 311 -14.97 -17.48 -2.31
CA GLY A 311 -14.39 -18.67 -2.98
C GLY A 311 -12.89 -18.69 -2.86
#